data_ec68e92a8a4aeeb69c288b6ba22757cb
#
_entry.id   ec68e92a8a4aeeb69c288b6ba22757cb
#
_cell.length_a   1.000
_cell.length_b   1.000
_cell.length_c   1.000
_cell.angle_alpha   90.00
_cell.angle_beta   90.00
_cell.angle_gamma   90.00
#
_symmetry.space_group_name_H-M   'P 1'
#
loop_
_entity.id
_entity.type
_entity.pdbx_description
1 polymer ?
#
loop_
_entity_poly.entity_id
_entity_poly.type
_entity_poly.pdbx_seq_one_letter_code
_entity_poly.pdbx_strand_id
1 'polypeptide(L)'
;MLYDDNGGHQGMGAAELIANSGARLELVSPERFFAPEMGGMNHVPYMRTFQEKGATITINTRLRSVRREGNQLVAELASDFADGWRGERRVDQVVVEHGTAPLDDLYLALRPLSKNGGAVDYERLVSGGDIFPARNHEAGFVLLRIGDAVASRNIHAAIYDGIRFGLRI
;
A
#
# COMPACT_ATOMS: atom_id res chain seq x y z
N MET A 1 -17.51 8.44 -2.26
CA MET A 1 -16.11 8.87 -2.49
C MET A 1 -15.19 7.72 -2.17
N LEU A 2 -14.14 7.51 -2.97
CA LEU A 2 -13.04 6.59 -2.66
C LEU A 2 -11.76 7.43 -2.56
N TYR A 3 -11.02 7.25 -1.45
CA TYR A 3 -9.69 7.80 -1.25
C TYR A 3 -8.64 6.71 -1.41
N ASP A 4 -7.64 6.96 -2.25
CA ASP A 4 -6.56 6.03 -2.54
C ASP A 4 -5.21 6.77 -2.50
N ASP A 5 -4.37 6.44 -1.52
CA ASP A 5 -2.99 6.92 -1.42
C ASP A 5 -1.94 5.82 -1.63
N ASN A 6 -2.40 4.64 -2.05
CA ASN A 6 -1.55 3.52 -2.42
C ASN A 6 -1.35 3.40 -3.94
N GLY A 7 -2.35 3.79 -4.73
CA GLY A 7 -2.27 3.88 -6.19
C GLY A 7 -2.17 2.55 -6.93
N GLY A 8 -2.57 1.45 -6.31
CA GLY A 8 -2.48 0.10 -6.85
C GLY A 8 -3.79 -0.50 -7.36
N HIS A 9 -3.75 -1.78 -7.68
CA HIS A 9 -4.91 -2.54 -8.18
C HIS A 9 -6.08 -2.59 -7.20
N GLN A 10 -5.82 -2.56 -5.90
CA GLN A 10 -6.83 -2.66 -4.85
C GLN A 10 -7.79 -1.47 -4.89
N GLY A 11 -7.23 -0.25 -4.94
CA GLY A 11 -8.03 0.97 -5.05
C GLY A 11 -8.79 1.03 -6.37
N MET A 12 -8.12 0.67 -7.48
CA MET A 12 -8.74 0.67 -8.81
C MET A 12 -9.89 -0.33 -8.93
N GLY A 13 -9.71 -1.56 -8.44
CA GLY A 13 -10.74 -2.59 -8.46
C GLY A 13 -11.95 -2.22 -7.60
N ALA A 14 -11.71 -1.65 -6.42
CA ALA A 14 -12.79 -1.14 -5.56
C ALA A 14 -13.55 0.02 -6.25
N ALA A 15 -12.83 0.94 -6.87
CA ALA A 15 -13.42 2.05 -7.62
C ALA A 15 -14.25 1.57 -8.81
N GLU A 16 -13.76 0.60 -9.57
CA GLU A 16 -14.48 0.01 -10.70
C GLU A 16 -15.78 -0.68 -10.25
N LEU A 17 -15.73 -1.45 -9.16
CA LEU A 17 -16.92 -2.08 -8.58
C LEU A 17 -17.96 -1.02 -8.18
N ILE A 18 -17.55 0.06 -7.52
CA ILE A 18 -18.43 1.15 -7.12
C ILE A 18 -19.04 1.84 -8.36
N ALA A 19 -18.22 2.17 -9.35
CA ALA A 19 -18.69 2.80 -10.58
C ALA A 19 -19.70 1.92 -11.34
N ASN A 20 -19.43 0.62 -11.42
CA ASN A 20 -20.32 -0.35 -12.09
C ASN A 20 -21.62 -0.61 -11.31
N SER A 21 -21.65 -0.37 -10.00
CA SER A 21 -22.90 -0.46 -9.22
C SER A 21 -23.89 0.67 -9.51
N GLY A 22 -23.49 1.68 -10.31
CA GLY A 22 -24.30 2.85 -10.63
C GLY A 22 -24.20 3.98 -9.60
N ALA A 23 -23.33 3.86 -8.60
CA ALA A 23 -23.07 4.92 -7.64
C ALA A 23 -22.26 6.06 -8.29
N ARG A 24 -22.57 7.31 -7.92
CA ARG A 24 -21.75 8.47 -8.30
C ARG A 24 -20.43 8.42 -7.53
N LEU A 25 -19.31 8.29 -8.25
CA LEU A 25 -17.99 8.11 -7.69
C LEU A 25 -17.11 9.36 -7.89
N GLU A 26 -16.47 9.80 -6.82
CA GLU A 26 -15.27 10.64 -6.85
C GLU A 26 -14.11 9.83 -6.27
N LEU A 27 -13.02 9.73 -7.06
CA LEU A 27 -11.72 9.19 -6.66
C LEU A 27 -10.85 10.33 -6.21
N VAL A 28 -10.32 10.26 -5.00
CA VAL A 28 -9.44 11.30 -4.42
C VAL A 28 -8.09 10.66 -4.09
N SER A 29 -6.99 11.29 -4.53
CA SER A 29 -5.64 10.81 -4.27
C SER A 29 -4.70 11.99 -3.94
N PRO A 30 -3.76 11.83 -3.00
CA PRO A 30 -2.72 12.81 -2.73
C PRO A 30 -1.65 12.83 -3.82
N GLU A 31 -1.57 11.77 -4.63
CA GLU A 31 -0.57 11.62 -5.66
C GLU A 31 -0.75 12.65 -6.80
N ARG A 32 0.36 12.97 -7.48
CA ARG A 32 0.37 13.85 -8.66
C ARG A 32 -0.21 13.19 -9.91
N PHE A 33 -0.25 11.88 -9.93
CA PHE A 33 -0.86 11.06 -10.98
C PHE A 33 -1.87 10.14 -10.35
N PHE A 34 -2.91 9.85 -11.10
CA PHE A 34 -3.88 8.84 -10.71
C PHE A 34 -3.28 7.44 -10.89
N ALA A 35 -3.39 6.60 -9.86
CA ALA A 35 -2.93 5.22 -9.83
C ALA A 35 -1.46 5.03 -10.29
N PRO A 36 -0.48 5.64 -9.61
CA PRO A 36 0.92 5.66 -10.04
C PRO A 36 1.58 4.28 -10.07
N GLU A 37 1.11 3.32 -9.27
CA GLU A 37 1.65 1.96 -9.20
C GLU A 37 1.06 1.02 -10.27
N MET A 38 0.15 1.53 -11.09
CA MET A 38 -0.45 0.75 -12.18
C MET A 38 0.41 0.81 -13.43
N GLY A 39 0.73 -0.36 -13.99
CA GLY A 39 1.32 -0.44 -15.32
C GLY A 39 0.38 0.09 -16.40
N GLY A 40 0.93 0.78 -17.41
CA GLY A 40 0.13 1.46 -18.44
C GLY A 40 -0.92 0.58 -19.15
N MET A 41 -0.63 -0.69 -19.35
CA MET A 41 -1.58 -1.63 -19.95
C MET A 41 -2.81 -1.89 -19.05
N ASN A 42 -2.61 -1.91 -17.75
CA ASN A 42 -3.69 -2.16 -16.77
C ASN A 42 -4.46 -0.88 -16.43
N HIS A 43 -3.84 0.28 -16.58
CA HIS A 43 -4.46 1.58 -16.33
C HIS A 43 -5.60 1.89 -17.31
N VAL A 44 -5.42 1.55 -18.59
CA VAL A 44 -6.35 1.89 -19.68
C VAL A 44 -7.76 1.32 -19.47
N PRO A 45 -7.96 0.02 -19.14
CA PRO A 45 -9.29 -0.52 -18.87
C PRO A 45 -10.04 0.21 -17.76
N TYR A 46 -9.37 0.49 -16.63
CA TYR A 46 -9.97 1.23 -15.52
C TYR A 46 -10.39 2.64 -15.94
N MET A 47 -9.51 3.37 -16.63
CA MET A 47 -9.83 4.72 -17.10
C MET A 47 -11.03 4.75 -18.05
N ARG A 48 -11.16 3.73 -18.91
CA ARG A 48 -12.34 3.59 -19.78
C ARG A 48 -13.60 3.47 -18.94
N THR A 49 -13.63 2.53 -17.98
CA THR A 49 -14.77 2.35 -17.09
C THR A 49 -15.11 3.65 -16.35
N PHE A 50 -14.13 4.33 -15.79
CA PHE A 50 -14.36 5.57 -15.03
C PHE A 50 -14.93 6.69 -15.90
N GLN A 51 -14.43 6.84 -17.13
CA GLN A 51 -14.94 7.84 -18.08
C GLN A 51 -16.36 7.51 -18.54
N GLU A 52 -16.63 6.26 -18.90
CA GLU A 52 -17.95 5.80 -19.30
C GLU A 52 -18.99 5.95 -18.19
N LYS A 53 -18.58 5.78 -16.92
CA LYS A 53 -19.45 5.93 -15.74
C LYS A 53 -19.50 7.35 -15.18
N GLY A 54 -18.73 8.29 -15.75
CA GLY A 54 -18.71 9.69 -15.31
C GLY A 54 -18.08 9.88 -13.92
N ALA A 55 -17.13 9.01 -13.54
CA ALA A 55 -16.41 9.18 -12.29
C ALA A 55 -15.52 10.44 -12.33
N THR A 56 -15.47 11.17 -11.22
CA THR A 56 -14.59 12.32 -11.05
C THR A 56 -13.25 11.84 -10.45
N ILE A 57 -12.13 12.36 -10.95
CA ILE A 57 -10.79 12.08 -10.42
C ILE A 57 -10.19 13.38 -9.89
N THR A 58 -9.86 13.40 -8.60
CA THR A 58 -9.28 14.53 -7.88
C THR A 58 -7.90 14.12 -7.36
N ILE A 59 -6.85 14.67 -7.94
CA ILE A 59 -5.44 14.40 -7.54
C ILE A 59 -4.89 15.54 -6.68
N ASN A 60 -3.66 15.37 -6.15
CA ASN A 60 -2.99 16.36 -5.28
C ASN A 60 -3.85 16.76 -4.07
N THR A 61 -4.67 15.85 -3.59
CA THR A 61 -5.66 16.13 -2.56
C THR A 61 -5.68 15.02 -1.51
N ARG A 62 -5.46 15.39 -0.27
CA ARG A 62 -5.37 14.46 0.87
C ARG A 62 -6.67 14.45 1.67
N LEU A 63 -7.14 13.26 2.02
CA LEU A 63 -8.20 13.10 3.02
C LEU A 63 -7.61 13.30 4.43
N ARG A 64 -8.15 14.24 5.19
CA ARG A 64 -7.73 14.51 6.57
C ARG A 64 -8.60 13.83 7.61
N SER A 65 -9.89 13.94 7.44
CA SER A 65 -10.85 13.39 8.39
C SER A 65 -12.17 13.06 7.72
N VAL A 66 -12.92 12.20 8.36
CA VAL A 66 -14.30 11.90 7.99
C VAL A 66 -15.15 12.00 9.26
N ARG A 67 -16.20 12.80 9.23
CA ARG A 67 -17.16 12.91 10.32
C ARG A 67 -18.58 12.63 9.82
N ARG A 68 -19.43 12.19 10.71
CA ARG A 68 -20.84 11.97 10.40
C ARG A 68 -21.65 13.24 10.72
N GLU A 69 -22.45 13.65 9.77
CA GLU A 69 -23.45 14.72 9.97
C GLU A 69 -24.83 14.20 9.50
N GLY A 70 -25.67 13.85 10.45
CA GLY A 70 -26.97 13.23 10.14
C GLY A 70 -26.80 11.91 9.41
N ASN A 71 -27.40 11.79 8.22
CA ASN A 71 -27.34 10.59 7.39
C ASN A 71 -26.15 10.58 6.41
N GLN A 72 -25.35 11.64 6.37
CA GLN A 72 -24.22 11.75 5.46
C GLN A 72 -22.89 11.74 6.19
N LEU A 73 -21.84 11.46 5.44
CA LEU A 73 -20.44 11.64 5.83
C LEU A 73 -19.92 12.94 5.22
N VAL A 74 -19.15 13.68 5.99
CA VAL A 74 -18.42 14.85 5.54
C VAL A 74 -16.94 14.51 5.56
N ALA A 75 -16.33 14.41 4.39
CA ALA A 75 -14.91 14.21 4.21
C ALA A 75 -14.22 15.57 4.10
N GLU A 76 -13.28 15.84 5.00
CA GLU A 76 -12.42 17.02 4.97
C GLU A 76 -11.19 16.73 4.13
N LEU A 77 -10.94 17.59 3.14
CA LEU A 77 -9.82 17.48 2.22
C LEU A 77 -8.81 18.62 2.44
N ALA A 78 -7.54 18.31 2.18
CA ALA A 78 -6.43 19.27 2.28
C ALA A 78 -5.48 19.13 1.08
N SER A 79 -4.64 20.11 0.88
CA SER A 79 -3.53 20.10 -0.08
C SER A 79 -2.20 19.97 0.65
N ASP A 80 -1.27 19.19 0.11
CA ASP A 80 0.11 19.15 0.57
C ASP A 80 0.95 20.33 0.02
N PHE A 81 0.40 21.10 -0.92
CA PHE A 81 1.07 22.23 -1.58
C PHE A 81 0.60 23.60 -1.08
N ALA A 82 -0.56 23.64 -0.43
CA ALA A 82 -1.16 24.89 0.05
C ALA A 82 -1.72 24.68 1.46
N ASP A 83 -0.94 25.01 2.49
CA ASP A 83 -1.24 24.72 3.90
C ASP A 83 -2.61 25.23 4.37
N GLY A 84 -3.07 26.35 3.80
CA GLY A 84 -4.36 26.95 4.13
C GLY A 84 -5.55 26.40 3.33
N TRP A 85 -5.32 25.61 2.29
CA TRP A 85 -6.41 25.10 1.46
C TRP A 85 -7.17 23.98 2.18
N ARG A 86 -8.49 24.10 2.19
CA ARG A 86 -9.40 23.06 2.70
C ARG A 86 -10.57 22.92 1.75
N GLY A 87 -11.05 21.69 1.63
CA GLY A 87 -12.26 21.35 0.89
C GLY A 87 -13.10 20.37 1.69
N GLU A 88 -14.38 20.29 1.37
CA GLU A 88 -15.29 19.30 1.95
C GLU A 88 -16.03 18.55 0.85
N ARG A 89 -16.34 17.27 1.13
CA ARG A 89 -17.26 16.48 0.33
C ARG A 89 -18.33 15.88 1.23
N ARG A 90 -19.58 16.11 0.88
CA ARG A 90 -20.72 15.44 1.50
C ARG A 90 -21.09 14.22 0.69
N VAL A 91 -21.00 13.07 1.28
CA VAL A 91 -21.15 11.77 0.60
C VAL A 91 -21.88 10.77 1.49
N ASP A 92 -22.47 9.76 0.87
CA ASP A 92 -23.16 8.70 1.60
C ASP A 92 -22.16 7.65 2.14
N GLN A 93 -21.03 7.49 1.44
CA GLN A 93 -20.00 6.52 1.81
C GLN A 93 -18.60 7.05 1.47
N VAL A 94 -17.65 6.75 2.35
CA VAL A 94 -16.21 6.91 2.11
C VAL A 94 -15.56 5.54 2.17
N VAL A 95 -14.85 5.18 1.11
CA VAL A 95 -14.00 3.99 1.01
C VAL A 95 -12.57 4.47 1.03
N VAL A 96 -11.70 3.81 1.78
CA VAL A 96 -10.28 4.19 1.92
C VAL A 96 -9.42 3.00 1.54
N GLU A 97 -8.52 3.20 0.59
CA GLU A 97 -7.38 2.34 0.31
C GLU A 97 -6.12 3.04 0.81
N HIS A 98 -5.50 2.49 1.84
CA HIS A 98 -4.37 3.08 2.55
C HIS A 98 -3.22 2.07 2.71
N GLY A 99 -3.14 1.12 1.80
CA GLY A 99 -2.19 0.02 1.83
C GLY A 99 -2.50 -1.04 2.88
N THR A 100 -1.51 -1.86 3.16
CA THR A 100 -1.64 -3.01 4.06
C THR A 100 -0.53 -3.01 5.10
N ALA A 101 -0.85 -3.50 6.30
CA ALA A 101 0.15 -3.81 7.32
C ALA A 101 0.69 -5.23 7.10
N PRO A 102 2.00 -5.45 7.22
CA PRO A 102 2.57 -6.79 7.17
C PRO A 102 1.98 -7.70 8.24
N LEU A 103 1.70 -8.97 7.88
CA LEU A 103 1.34 -10.00 8.85
C LEU A 103 2.63 -10.63 9.38
N ASP A 104 3.25 -10.03 10.38
CA ASP A 104 4.59 -10.36 10.85
C ASP A 104 4.66 -10.83 12.32
N ASP A 105 3.53 -11.13 12.95
CA ASP A 105 3.45 -11.59 14.34
C ASP A 105 4.33 -12.80 14.60
N LEU A 106 4.32 -13.78 13.69
CA LEU A 106 5.15 -14.99 13.80
C LEU A 106 6.65 -14.65 13.75
N TYR A 107 7.04 -13.72 12.86
CA TYR A 107 8.41 -13.26 12.80
C TYR A 107 8.83 -12.58 14.10
N LEU A 108 8.00 -11.72 14.65
CA LEU A 108 8.28 -11.00 15.89
C LEU A 108 8.40 -11.97 17.08
N ALA A 109 7.55 -13.00 17.14
CA ALA A 109 7.60 -14.03 18.17
C ALA A 109 8.87 -14.90 18.09
N LEU A 110 9.31 -15.25 16.88
CA LEU A 110 10.48 -16.11 16.66
C LEU A 110 11.82 -15.38 16.67
N ARG A 111 11.79 -14.07 16.47
CA ARG A 111 12.99 -13.22 16.35
C ARG A 111 13.98 -13.40 17.52
N PRO A 112 13.58 -13.35 18.81
CA PRO A 112 14.51 -13.52 19.91
C PRO A 112 15.09 -14.94 20.01
N LEU A 113 14.45 -15.94 19.42
CA LEU A 113 14.85 -17.35 19.43
C LEU A 113 15.78 -17.70 18.28
N SER A 114 16.01 -16.80 17.34
CA SER A 114 16.81 -17.05 16.14
C SER A 114 18.27 -16.65 16.30
N LYS A 115 19.15 -17.34 15.59
CA LYS A 115 20.61 -17.13 15.59
C LYS A 115 21.01 -15.70 15.22
N ASN A 116 20.36 -15.14 14.21
CA ASN A 116 20.63 -13.80 13.70
C ASN A 116 19.75 -12.70 14.35
N GLY A 117 18.86 -13.05 15.27
CA GLY A 117 17.90 -12.10 15.84
C GLY A 117 17.00 -11.45 14.76
N GLY A 118 16.72 -12.17 13.67
CA GLY A 118 15.98 -11.69 12.51
C GLY A 118 16.72 -10.64 11.66
N ALA A 119 17.99 -10.34 11.96
CA ALA A 119 18.76 -9.32 11.25
C ALA A 119 19.44 -9.88 9.99
N VAL A 120 19.58 -9.01 8.99
CA VAL A 120 20.35 -9.24 7.76
C VAL A 120 21.36 -8.11 7.62
N ASP A 121 22.61 -8.47 7.28
CA ASP A 121 23.65 -7.53 6.92
C ASP A 121 23.57 -7.20 5.42
N TYR A 122 23.00 -6.07 5.09
CA TYR A 122 22.81 -5.65 3.70
C TYR A 122 24.11 -5.22 3.02
N GLU A 123 25.12 -4.76 3.76
CA GLU A 123 26.43 -4.43 3.18
C GLU A 123 27.12 -5.71 2.70
N ARG A 124 27.05 -6.75 3.50
CA ARG A 124 27.56 -8.07 3.12
C ARG A 124 26.72 -8.75 2.04
N LEU A 125 25.44 -8.45 1.98
CA LEU A 125 24.59 -8.95 0.89
C LEU A 125 25.05 -8.42 -0.47
N VAL A 126 25.51 -7.16 -0.53
CA VAL A 126 25.99 -6.52 -1.76
C VAL A 126 27.45 -6.88 -2.06
N SER A 127 28.32 -6.85 -1.06
CA SER A 127 29.77 -7.10 -1.23
C SER A 127 30.18 -8.57 -1.23
N GLY A 128 29.31 -9.46 -0.84
CA GLY A 128 29.56 -10.88 -0.62
C GLY A 128 30.00 -11.17 0.82
N GLY A 129 29.69 -12.37 1.30
CA GLY A 129 30.00 -12.82 2.65
C GLY A 129 28.81 -13.38 3.41
N ASP A 130 29.01 -13.68 4.70
CA ASP A 130 27.94 -14.15 5.57
C ASP A 130 27.02 -12.99 5.93
N ILE A 131 25.76 -13.10 5.53
CA ILE A 131 24.75 -12.06 5.72
C ILE A 131 23.96 -12.18 7.03
N PHE A 132 24.24 -13.22 7.83
CA PHE A 132 23.53 -13.51 9.06
C PHE A 132 24.40 -13.20 10.29
N PRO A 133 24.29 -12.01 10.89
CA PRO A 133 25.05 -11.71 12.09
C PRO A 133 24.68 -12.66 13.22
N ALA A 134 25.66 -13.34 13.83
CA ALA A 134 25.43 -14.22 14.97
C ALA A 134 25.19 -13.41 16.24
N ARG A 135 23.93 -13.33 16.67
CA ARG A 135 23.50 -12.63 17.89
C ARG A 135 23.15 -13.56 19.03
N ASN A 136 22.71 -14.77 18.70
CA ASN A 136 22.39 -15.82 19.67
C ASN A 136 23.07 -17.13 19.22
N HIS A 137 24.18 -17.47 19.85
CA HIS A 137 24.99 -18.63 19.48
C HIS A 137 24.36 -19.97 19.88
N GLU A 138 23.40 -19.97 20.79
CA GLU A 138 22.69 -21.18 21.24
C GLU A 138 21.50 -21.53 20.35
N ALA A 139 21.07 -20.61 19.49
CA ALA A 139 19.94 -20.82 18.62
C ALA A 139 20.28 -21.77 17.45
N GLY A 140 19.33 -22.66 17.14
CA GLY A 140 19.50 -23.67 16.09
C GLY A 140 19.07 -23.25 14.67
N PHE A 141 18.53 -22.03 14.50
CA PHE A 141 17.99 -21.59 13.20
C PHE A 141 18.26 -20.12 12.90
N VAL A 142 18.28 -19.79 11.62
CA VAL A 142 18.29 -18.42 11.09
C VAL A 142 16.85 -18.03 10.73
N LEU A 143 16.46 -16.80 11.04
CA LEU A 143 15.15 -16.27 10.74
C LEU A 143 15.25 -15.13 9.74
N LEU A 144 14.46 -15.22 8.68
CA LEU A 144 14.30 -14.19 7.66
C LEU A 144 12.84 -13.78 7.52
N ARG A 145 12.64 -12.53 7.12
CA ARG A 145 11.35 -12.00 6.70
C ARG A 145 11.49 -11.52 5.26
N ILE A 146 10.66 -12.03 4.37
CA ILE A 146 10.69 -11.75 2.93
C ILE A 146 9.28 -11.46 2.40
N GLY A 147 9.21 -10.88 1.21
CA GLY A 147 7.95 -10.59 0.53
C GLY A 147 7.05 -9.68 1.36
N ASP A 148 5.75 -9.94 1.35
CA ASP A 148 4.74 -9.12 2.01
C ASP A 148 4.83 -9.16 3.55
N ALA A 149 5.52 -10.14 4.12
CA ALA A 149 5.85 -10.11 5.54
C ALA A 149 6.80 -8.96 5.92
N VAL A 150 7.57 -8.42 4.96
CA VAL A 150 8.41 -7.22 5.15
C VAL A 150 7.61 -5.95 4.90
N ALA A 151 7.01 -5.86 3.74
CA ALA A 151 6.17 -4.75 3.29
C ALA A 151 5.39 -5.22 2.07
N SER A 152 4.11 -4.87 2.00
CA SER A 152 3.31 -5.17 0.82
C SER A 152 3.86 -4.40 -0.38
N ARG A 153 4.21 -5.14 -1.41
CA ARG A 153 4.74 -4.63 -2.68
C ARG A 153 4.03 -5.35 -3.83
N ASN A 154 4.78 -5.88 -4.75
CA ASN A 154 4.25 -6.67 -5.86
C ASN A 154 4.85 -8.09 -5.88
N ILE A 155 4.24 -8.94 -6.68
CA ILE A 155 4.65 -10.36 -6.81
C ILE A 155 6.13 -10.51 -7.22
N HIS A 156 6.65 -9.62 -8.07
CA HIS A 156 8.04 -9.64 -8.51
C HIS A 156 9.00 -9.38 -7.33
N ALA A 157 8.67 -8.43 -6.46
CA ALA A 157 9.47 -8.15 -5.28
C ALA A 157 9.49 -9.32 -4.31
N ALA A 158 8.35 -10.00 -4.11
CA ALA A 158 8.27 -11.18 -3.25
C ALA A 158 9.10 -12.35 -3.81
N ILE A 159 9.01 -12.62 -5.11
CA ILE A 159 9.81 -13.65 -5.78
C ILE A 159 11.30 -13.30 -5.72
N TYR A 160 11.65 -12.03 -5.97
CA TYR A 160 13.04 -11.57 -5.93
C TYR A 160 13.64 -11.71 -4.52
N ASP A 161 12.90 -11.37 -3.47
CA ASP A 161 13.34 -11.61 -2.10
C ASP A 161 13.58 -13.10 -1.85
N GLY A 162 12.67 -13.98 -2.28
CA GLY A 162 12.80 -15.42 -2.16
C GLY A 162 14.06 -15.95 -2.83
N ILE A 163 14.34 -15.53 -4.06
CA ILE A 163 15.55 -15.94 -4.81
C ILE A 163 16.79 -15.36 -4.12
N ARG A 164 16.81 -14.06 -3.84
CA ARG A 164 17.99 -13.36 -3.31
C ARG A 164 18.47 -13.92 -1.98
N PHE A 165 17.54 -14.24 -1.08
CA PHE A 165 17.88 -14.81 0.22
C PHE A 165 17.98 -16.33 0.19
N GLY A 166 17.15 -17.03 -0.60
CA GLY A 166 17.21 -18.49 -0.72
C GLY A 166 18.52 -19.02 -1.30
N LEU A 167 19.22 -18.25 -2.12
CA LEU A 167 20.56 -18.60 -2.63
C LEU A 167 21.69 -18.37 -1.62
N ARG A 168 21.39 -17.85 -0.43
CA ARG A 168 22.36 -17.52 0.64
C ARG A 168 22.23 -18.42 1.87
N ILE A 169 21.21 -19.27 1.90
CA ILE A 169 20.99 -20.31 2.91
C ILE A 169 21.54 -21.62 2.37
#